data_470343c38a2ad2109596dd5f143fee49
#
_entry.id   470343c38a2ad2109596dd5f143fee49
#
_cell.length_a   1.000
_cell.length_b   1.000
_cell.length_c   1.000
_cell.angle_alpha   90.00
_cell.angle_beta   90.00
_cell.angle_gamma   90.00
#
_symmetry.space_group_name_H-M   'P 1'
#
loop_
_entity.id
_entity.type
_entity.pdbx_description
1 polymer ?
#
loop_
_entity_poly.entity_id
_entity_poly.type
_entity_poly.pdbx_seq_one_letter_code
_entity_poly.pdbx_strand_id
1 'polypeptide(L)'
;MIEIKSKLISLNILWKEGINLGKEAKTNAMRMLDKKKIPYEALTYEVDEFIDGMHCAEITGAPVDASYKTLVMQGKSKQYYVFVIPIACEVDLKKAARSVGEKSVEMIHVKDITKITGYVRGGCSPLGMKKLFPTV
;
A
#
# COMPACT_ATOMS: atom_id res chain seq x y z
N MET A 1 17.19 -2.18 -11.96
CA MET A 1 17.19 -3.44 -11.19
C MET A 1 17.00 -3.08 -9.73
N ILE A 2 15.78 -3.26 -9.23
CA ILE A 2 15.46 -2.97 -7.81
C ILE A 2 15.85 -4.21 -7.03
N GLU A 3 16.96 -4.12 -6.31
CA GLU A 3 17.37 -5.13 -5.36
C GLU A 3 16.43 -5.06 -4.16
N ILE A 4 15.41 -5.92 -4.13
CA ILE A 4 14.57 -6.09 -2.95
C ILE A 4 15.42 -6.85 -1.93
N LYS A 5 16.20 -6.14 -1.13
CA LYS A 5 16.73 -6.73 0.09
C LYS A 5 15.55 -7.10 0.98
N SER A 6 15.37 -8.38 1.14
CA SER A 6 14.33 -9.02 1.93
C SER A 6 14.43 -8.64 3.41
N LYS A 7 13.90 -7.48 3.78
CA LYS A 7 13.55 -7.15 5.18
C LYS A 7 12.61 -5.96 5.17
N LEU A 8 11.42 -6.19 5.69
CA LEU A 8 10.36 -5.23 5.99
C LEU A 8 9.47 -4.80 4.81
N ILE A 9 8.44 -5.59 4.57
CA ILE A 9 7.22 -5.08 3.97
C ILE A 9 6.33 -4.66 5.15
N SER A 10 6.29 -3.36 5.44
CA SER A 10 5.31 -2.81 6.37
C SER A 10 3.92 -2.94 5.75
N LEU A 11 3.14 -3.92 6.21
CA LEU A 11 1.74 -4.03 5.85
C LEU A 11 0.92 -3.29 6.92
N ASN A 12 0.44 -2.11 6.58
CA ASN A 12 -0.52 -1.39 7.39
C ASN A 12 -1.86 -2.13 7.38
N ILE A 13 -2.17 -2.82 8.45
CA ILE A 13 -3.47 -3.45 8.67
C ILE A 13 -4.22 -2.64 9.72
N LEU A 14 -5.22 -1.90 9.27
CA LEU A 14 -6.16 -1.24 10.16
C LEU A 14 -7.15 -2.27 10.68
N TRP A 15 -7.17 -2.50 12.00
CA TRP A 15 -8.19 -3.29 12.66
C TRP A 15 -9.19 -2.37 13.37
N LYS A 16 -10.47 -2.54 13.05
CA LYS A 16 -11.58 -2.11 13.90
C LYS A 16 -12.11 -3.34 14.64
N GLU A 17 -12.08 -3.22 15.98
CA GLU A 17 -12.87 -3.95 16.97
C GLU A 17 -12.72 -5.49 17.12
N GLY A 18 -12.13 -5.86 18.25
CA GLY A 18 -12.58 -6.98 19.11
C GLY A 18 -12.71 -8.36 18.47
N ILE A 19 -11.70 -8.91 17.82
CA ILE A 19 -11.70 -10.32 17.44
C ILE A 19 -10.54 -11.04 18.09
N ASN A 20 -10.93 -12.02 18.88
CA ASN A 20 -10.14 -13.03 19.56
C ASN A 20 -8.97 -13.55 18.73
N LEU A 21 -7.76 -13.52 19.26
CA LEU A 21 -6.48 -13.98 18.72
C LEU A 21 -6.43 -15.50 18.47
N GLY A 22 -7.21 -15.96 17.52
CA GLY A 22 -7.18 -17.35 17.09
C GLY A 22 -7.11 -17.48 15.56
N LYS A 23 -5.96 -17.31 14.95
CA LYS A 23 -5.59 -17.23 13.55
C LYS A 23 -5.68 -15.80 12.99
N GLU A 24 -4.56 -15.12 12.99
CA GLU A 24 -4.39 -13.84 12.28
C GLU A 24 -4.88 -13.97 10.84
N ALA A 25 -5.88 -13.15 10.48
CA ALA A 25 -6.43 -13.14 9.14
C ALA A 25 -5.38 -12.55 8.19
N LYS A 26 -4.73 -13.42 7.39
CA LYS A 26 -3.73 -12.98 6.40
C LYS A 26 -4.33 -12.06 5.35
N THR A 27 -3.65 -10.98 5.05
CA THR A 27 -4.00 -10.11 3.92
C THR A 27 -3.76 -10.81 2.59
N ASN A 28 -4.29 -10.27 1.50
CA ASN A 28 -4.02 -10.80 0.17
C ASN A 28 -2.54 -10.71 -0.20
N ALA A 29 -1.84 -9.64 0.22
CA ALA A 29 -0.41 -9.51 0.05
C ALA A 29 0.36 -10.63 0.76
N MET A 30 0.04 -10.91 2.04
CA MET A 30 0.63 -12.02 2.79
C MET A 30 0.41 -13.36 2.11
N ARG A 31 -0.82 -13.65 1.66
CA ARG A 31 -1.12 -14.90 0.93
C ARG A 31 -0.33 -15.02 -0.37
N MET A 32 -0.13 -13.89 -1.07
CA MET A 32 0.66 -13.86 -2.30
C MET A 32 2.13 -14.15 -2.03
N LEU A 33 2.69 -13.57 -0.97
CA LEU A 33 4.07 -13.82 -0.53
C LEU A 33 4.27 -15.27 -0.11
N ASP A 34 3.35 -15.82 0.69
CA ASP A 34 3.35 -17.23 1.10
C ASP A 34 3.34 -18.17 -0.11
N LYS A 35 2.44 -17.92 -1.07
CA LYS A 35 2.35 -18.71 -2.29
C LYS A 35 3.64 -18.72 -3.10
N LYS A 36 4.35 -17.59 -3.08
CA LYS A 36 5.64 -17.43 -3.78
C LYS A 36 6.84 -17.85 -2.93
N LYS A 37 6.61 -18.28 -1.68
CA LYS A 37 7.65 -18.64 -0.70
C LYS A 37 8.65 -17.51 -0.45
N ILE A 38 8.16 -16.27 -0.47
CA ILE A 38 8.95 -15.07 -0.16
C ILE A 38 8.81 -14.81 1.34
N PRO A 39 9.92 -14.83 2.10
CA PRO A 39 9.88 -14.54 3.53
C PRO A 39 9.52 -13.06 3.76
N TYR A 40 8.72 -12.79 4.78
CA TYR A 40 8.35 -11.46 5.21
C TYR A 40 8.16 -11.42 6.72
N GLU A 41 8.22 -10.24 7.29
CA GLU A 41 7.86 -9.95 8.66
C GLU A 41 6.58 -9.11 8.68
N ALA A 42 5.61 -9.50 9.50
CA ALA A 42 4.39 -8.75 9.69
C ALA A 42 4.51 -7.93 10.98
N LEU A 43 4.46 -6.61 10.85
CA LEU A 43 4.40 -5.71 11.98
C LEU A 43 2.95 -5.29 12.20
N THR A 44 2.45 -5.51 13.41
CA THR A 44 1.09 -5.15 13.81
C THR A 44 1.14 -4.01 14.81
N TYR A 45 0.14 -3.14 14.78
CA TYR A 45 -0.02 -2.06 15.72
C TYR A 45 -1.51 -1.75 15.89
N GLU A 46 -1.85 -1.27 17.07
CA GLU A 46 -3.22 -0.86 17.40
C GLU A 46 -3.32 0.66 17.31
N VAL A 47 -4.33 1.14 16.61
CA VAL A 47 -4.65 2.57 16.54
C VAL A 47 -6.16 2.74 16.46
N ASP A 48 -6.67 3.75 17.15
CA ASP A 48 -8.10 4.09 17.17
C ASP A 48 -8.51 4.92 15.94
N GLU A 49 -7.54 5.58 15.31
CA GLU A 49 -7.75 6.51 14.19
C GLU A 49 -6.86 6.17 13.00
N PHE A 50 -7.17 6.78 11.85
CA PHE A 50 -6.27 6.74 10.69
C PHE A 50 -4.98 7.49 11.01
N ILE A 51 -3.84 6.82 10.79
CA ILE A 51 -2.52 7.41 10.86
C ILE A 51 -1.85 7.41 9.49
N ASP A 52 -0.97 8.37 9.26
CA ASP A 52 -0.18 8.41 8.03
C ASP A 52 1.02 7.45 8.08
N GLY A 53 1.73 7.32 6.95
CA GLY A 53 2.86 6.41 6.83
C GLY A 53 4.03 6.75 7.75
N MET A 54 4.26 8.04 8.03
CA MET A 54 5.34 8.48 8.92
C MET A 54 5.07 8.05 10.35
N HIS A 55 3.86 8.30 10.86
CA HIS A 55 3.44 7.89 12.19
C HIS A 55 3.41 6.37 12.33
N CYS A 56 3.01 5.66 11.26
CA CYS A 56 3.07 4.20 11.22
C CYS A 56 4.52 3.68 11.37
N ALA A 57 5.48 4.29 10.68
CA ALA A 57 6.88 3.93 10.80
C ALA A 57 7.43 4.19 12.22
N GLU A 58 7.02 5.29 12.86
CA GLU A 58 7.38 5.59 14.26
C GLU A 58 6.89 4.50 15.21
N ILE A 59 5.59 4.15 15.15
CA ILE A 59 4.98 3.15 16.05
C ILE A 59 5.60 1.78 15.86
N THR A 60 5.86 1.38 14.62
CA THR A 60 6.40 0.06 14.30
C THR A 60 7.92 -0.04 14.41
N GLY A 61 8.63 1.09 14.54
CA GLY A 61 10.08 1.14 14.48
C GLY A 61 10.65 0.84 13.08
N ALA A 62 9.82 0.91 12.03
CA ALA A 62 10.27 0.67 10.66
C ALA A 62 11.15 1.84 10.18
N PRO A 63 12.28 1.56 9.49
CA PRO A 63 13.13 2.62 8.94
C PRO A 63 12.35 3.46 7.92
N VAL A 64 12.35 4.78 8.08
CA VAL A 64 11.64 5.71 7.19
C VAL A 64 12.16 5.65 5.76
N ASP A 65 13.47 5.51 5.59
CA ASP A 65 14.15 5.40 4.30
C ASP A 65 13.89 4.07 3.56
N ALA A 66 13.39 3.06 4.27
CA ALA A 66 13.00 1.77 3.72
C ALA A 66 11.47 1.56 3.72
N SER A 67 10.70 2.58 4.07
CA SER A 67 9.23 2.51 4.15
C SER A 67 8.57 3.23 2.97
N TYR A 68 7.51 2.61 2.43
CA TYR A 68 6.83 3.08 1.24
C TYR A 68 5.32 3.17 1.45
N LYS A 69 4.67 4.10 0.78
CA LYS A 69 3.22 4.22 0.70
C LYS A 69 2.73 3.89 -0.71
N THR A 70 1.56 3.26 -0.78
CA THR A 70 0.91 2.88 -2.03
C THR A 70 -0.23 3.83 -2.33
N LEU A 71 -0.15 4.53 -3.44
CA LEU A 71 -1.16 5.47 -3.90
C LEU A 71 -1.84 4.93 -5.14
N VAL A 72 -3.18 5.03 -5.20
CA VAL A 72 -3.96 4.63 -6.37
C VAL A 72 -4.51 5.88 -7.04
N MET A 73 -4.24 6.01 -8.33
CA MET A 73 -4.64 7.18 -9.11
C MET A 73 -5.39 6.77 -10.35
N GLN A 74 -6.20 7.67 -10.86
CA GLN A 74 -6.89 7.52 -12.13
C GLN A 74 -6.34 8.49 -13.14
N GLY A 75 -5.98 7.98 -14.32
CA GLY A 75 -5.55 8.78 -15.46
C GLY A 75 -6.72 9.45 -16.17
N LYS A 76 -6.41 10.43 -17.01
CA LYS A 76 -7.39 11.08 -17.90
C LYS A 76 -8.12 10.07 -18.79
N SER A 77 -7.46 9.00 -19.18
CA SER A 77 -8.02 7.86 -19.94
C SER A 77 -9.02 7.01 -19.14
N LYS A 78 -9.23 7.31 -17.85
CA LYS A 78 -10.02 6.50 -16.89
C LYS A 78 -9.35 5.19 -16.47
N GLN A 79 -8.13 4.93 -16.89
CA GLN A 79 -7.33 3.80 -16.40
C GLN A 79 -6.79 4.09 -14.99
N TYR A 80 -6.67 3.04 -14.17
CA TYR A 80 -6.09 3.14 -12.84
C TYR A 80 -4.63 2.74 -12.85
N TYR A 81 -3.85 3.40 -12.01
CA TYR A 81 -2.42 3.21 -11.82
C TYR A 81 -2.09 3.15 -10.33
N VAL A 82 -1.07 2.39 -10.00
CA VAL A 82 -0.55 2.27 -8.63
C VAL A 82 0.84 2.88 -8.57
N PHE A 83 1.05 3.79 -7.63
CA PHE A 83 2.36 4.41 -7.39
C PHE A 83 2.85 4.01 -6.01
N VAL A 84 4.09 3.50 -5.95
CA VAL A 84 4.76 3.14 -4.70
C VAL A 84 5.88 4.14 -4.47
N ILE A 85 5.70 5.00 -3.49
CA ILE A 85 6.67 6.08 -3.21
C ILE A 85 7.14 6.02 -1.76
N PRO A 86 8.35 6.54 -1.44
CA PRO A 86 8.80 6.64 -0.06
C PRO A 86 7.79 7.41 0.81
N ILE A 87 7.58 6.97 2.05
CA ILE A 87 6.57 7.57 2.93
C ILE A 87 6.83 9.04 3.22
N ALA A 88 8.09 9.45 3.25
CA ALA A 88 8.50 10.83 3.49
C ALA A 88 8.30 11.76 2.28
N CYS A 89 7.98 11.21 1.10
CA CYS A 89 7.84 11.98 -0.13
C CYS A 89 6.38 12.27 -0.46
N GLU A 90 6.16 13.41 -1.13
CA GLU A 90 4.90 13.74 -1.78
C GLU A 90 4.95 13.38 -3.27
N VAL A 91 3.79 13.01 -3.83
CA VAL A 91 3.71 12.68 -5.25
C VAL A 91 3.67 13.95 -6.10
N ASP A 92 4.54 14.03 -7.09
CA ASP A 92 4.45 15.02 -8.17
C ASP A 92 3.51 14.48 -9.25
N LEU A 93 2.28 15.01 -9.29
CA LEU A 93 1.25 14.55 -10.23
C LEU A 93 1.65 14.69 -11.70
N LYS A 94 2.47 15.69 -12.05
CA LYS A 94 2.94 15.87 -13.43
C LYS A 94 3.97 14.80 -13.81
N LYS A 95 4.88 14.46 -12.89
CA LYS A 95 5.84 13.36 -13.09
C LYS A 95 5.12 12.02 -13.12
N ALA A 96 4.18 11.80 -12.22
CA ALA A 96 3.36 10.59 -12.19
C ALA A 96 2.60 10.40 -13.51
N ALA A 97 1.94 11.43 -14.02
CA ALA A 97 1.24 11.36 -15.31
C ALA A 97 2.20 11.00 -16.46
N ARG A 98 3.35 11.65 -16.52
CA ARG A 98 4.35 11.37 -17.56
C ARG A 98 4.88 9.94 -17.49
N SER A 99 5.10 9.40 -16.29
CA SER A 99 5.65 8.04 -16.12
C SER A 99 4.73 6.95 -16.65
N VAL A 100 3.44 7.21 -16.73
CA VAL A 100 2.42 6.26 -17.23
C VAL A 100 1.82 6.66 -18.59
N GLY A 101 2.35 7.71 -19.24
CA GLY A 101 1.87 8.17 -20.54
C GLY A 101 0.52 8.86 -20.53
N GLU A 102 0.10 9.38 -19.38
CA GLU A 102 -1.16 10.10 -19.21
C GLU A 102 -0.98 11.62 -19.32
N LYS A 103 -2.05 12.30 -19.72
CA LYS A 103 -2.10 13.78 -19.72
C LYS A 103 -2.16 14.33 -18.30
N SER A 104 -2.87 13.63 -17.42
CA SER A 104 -2.99 13.94 -16.01
C SER A 104 -3.38 12.67 -15.22
N VAL A 105 -3.02 12.65 -13.96
CA VAL A 105 -3.51 11.67 -13.00
C VAL A 105 -4.04 12.40 -11.77
N GLU A 106 -5.01 11.79 -11.10
CA GLU A 106 -5.60 12.29 -9.86
C GLU A 106 -5.79 11.15 -8.87
N MET A 107 -5.73 11.45 -7.58
CA MET A 107 -6.03 10.46 -6.55
C MET A 107 -7.48 10.01 -6.67
N ILE A 108 -7.73 8.71 -6.54
CA ILE A 108 -9.10 8.19 -6.46
C ILE A 108 -9.77 8.63 -5.15
N HIS A 109 -11.09 8.71 -5.16
CA HIS A 109 -11.84 9.02 -3.94
C HIS A 109 -11.69 7.91 -2.90
N VAL A 110 -11.57 8.29 -1.64
CA VAL A 110 -11.45 7.35 -0.51
C VAL A 110 -12.54 6.28 -0.51
N LYS A 111 -13.80 6.68 -0.82
CA LYS A 111 -14.95 5.78 -0.91
C LYS A 111 -14.83 4.68 -1.97
N ASP A 112 -13.99 4.91 -3.00
CA ASP A 112 -13.82 3.99 -4.12
C ASP A 112 -12.62 3.05 -3.94
N ILE A 113 -11.74 3.31 -2.97
CA ILE A 113 -10.51 2.54 -2.73
C ILE A 113 -10.84 1.04 -2.61
N THR A 114 -11.75 0.67 -1.72
CA THR A 114 -12.07 -0.75 -1.46
C THR A 114 -12.70 -1.42 -2.68
N LYS A 115 -13.57 -0.71 -3.39
CA LYS A 115 -14.21 -1.23 -4.61
C LYS A 115 -13.17 -1.50 -5.71
N ILE A 116 -12.20 -0.61 -5.89
CA ILE A 116 -11.19 -0.69 -6.95
C ILE A 116 -10.10 -1.68 -6.59
N THR A 117 -9.54 -1.60 -5.38
CA THR A 117 -8.33 -2.32 -4.98
C THR A 117 -8.59 -3.59 -4.18
N GLY A 118 -9.68 -3.64 -3.42
CA GLY A 118 -9.95 -4.66 -2.41
C GLY A 118 -9.33 -4.35 -1.05
N TYR A 119 -8.60 -3.25 -0.92
CA TYR A 119 -7.99 -2.78 0.32
C TYR A 119 -8.77 -1.60 0.91
N VAL A 120 -8.58 -1.35 2.20
CA VAL A 120 -9.12 -0.17 2.88
C VAL A 120 -8.12 0.99 2.79
N ARG A 121 -8.61 2.21 3.07
CA ARG A 121 -7.74 3.39 3.19
C ARG A 121 -6.65 3.15 4.22
N GLY A 122 -5.42 3.51 3.88
CA GLY A 122 -4.25 3.32 4.75
C GLY A 122 -3.68 1.91 4.76
N GLY A 123 -4.40 0.92 4.22
CA GLY A 123 -3.98 -0.48 4.15
C GLY A 123 -3.69 -0.99 2.73
N CYS A 124 -3.57 -0.10 1.74
CA CYS A 124 -3.30 -0.51 0.37
C CYS A 124 -1.88 -1.06 0.20
N SER A 125 -1.80 -2.24 -0.41
CA SER A 125 -0.55 -2.83 -0.89
C SER A 125 -0.58 -2.92 -2.41
N PRO A 126 0.57 -2.77 -3.11
CA PRO A 126 0.63 -3.01 -4.55
C PRO A 126 0.46 -4.50 -4.88
N LEU A 127 0.60 -5.37 -3.88
CA LEU A 127 0.46 -6.82 -4.01
C LEU A 127 -0.97 -7.25 -3.68
N GLY A 128 -1.51 -8.20 -4.45
CA GLY A 128 -2.78 -8.84 -4.13
C GLY A 128 -4.01 -7.96 -4.29
N MET A 129 -3.98 -6.92 -5.10
CA MET A 129 -5.16 -6.14 -5.48
C MET A 129 -6.13 -6.98 -6.31
N LYS A 130 -7.42 -6.59 -6.33
CA LYS A 130 -8.48 -7.28 -7.11
C LYS A 130 -8.14 -7.44 -8.59
N LYS A 131 -7.40 -6.49 -9.15
CA LYS A 131 -6.93 -6.49 -10.54
C LYS A 131 -5.45 -6.16 -10.58
N LEU A 132 -4.77 -6.57 -11.63
CA LEU A 132 -3.42 -6.12 -11.93
C LEU A 132 -3.51 -4.72 -12.53
N PHE A 133 -3.00 -3.74 -11.80
CA PHE A 133 -2.86 -2.38 -12.29
C PHE A 133 -1.40 -2.10 -12.64
N PRO A 134 -1.13 -1.28 -13.68
CA PRO A 134 0.22 -0.79 -13.94
C PRO A 134 0.76 -0.12 -12.67
N THR A 135 1.94 -0.54 -12.23
CA THR A 135 2.57 -0.09 -10.96
C THR A 135 3.92 0.54 -11.24
N VAL A 136 4.16 1.71 -10.64
CA VAL A 136 5.39 2.50 -10.78
C VAL A 136 6.00 2.77 -9.41
#